data_203cfdbf7100456e6c586f4b68292821
#
_entry.id   203cfdbf7100456e6c586f4b68292821
#
_cell.length_a   1.000
_cell.length_b   1.000
_cell.length_c   1.000
_cell.angle_alpha   90.00
_cell.angle_beta   90.00
_cell.angle_gamma   90.00
#
_symmetry.space_group_name_H-M   'P 1'
#
loop_
_entity.id
_entity.type
_entity.pdbx_description
1 polymer ?
#
loop_
_entity_poly.entity_id
_entity_poly.type
_entity_poly.pdbx_seq_one_letter_code
_entity_poly.pdbx_strand_id
1 'polypeptide(L)'
;ESEILIVDEVLAVGDMEFQKKCIGKMSEVSESEGRTVLFVSHNMGTLISLCKHGIIMQNGTVVYNGSMQDAISNYSAMQATTGEDSPYLDCSKYTNPEISLNFLQIKGQDNKQSNNFLSDSAVLVELNYQLSSTVNNLRIIIALKTIEGFNIFETADVLAAGRGVRQQGCFSSILKIPAHFLNVGKYIIEVTVDKPGEKELFGSILLGFNITELMECQIGITMSRPMGVIHPKLDWQIIQNQ
;
A
#
# COMPACT_ATOMS: atom_id res chain seq x y z
N GLU A 1 -40.35 -0.82 5.29
CA GLU A 1 -38.98 -1.12 4.88
C GLU A 1 -38.10 0.12 5.16
N SER A 2 -36.82 -0.09 5.58
CA SER A 2 -35.93 1.03 5.96
C SER A 2 -35.51 1.83 4.72
N GLU A 3 -35.56 3.14 4.79
CA GLU A 3 -35.10 4.07 3.73
C GLU A 3 -33.56 4.16 3.67
N ILE A 4 -32.86 3.77 4.75
CA ILE A 4 -31.42 3.79 4.87
C ILE A 4 -30.92 2.38 5.19
N LEU A 5 -29.98 1.89 4.43
CA LEU A 5 -29.28 0.62 4.65
C LEU A 5 -27.83 0.95 5.05
N ILE A 6 -27.39 0.43 6.21
CA ILE A 6 -26.00 0.55 6.68
C ILE A 6 -25.34 -0.80 6.51
N VAL A 7 -24.21 -0.82 5.82
CA VAL A 7 -23.40 -2.01 5.55
C VAL A 7 -22.01 -1.79 6.12
N ASP A 8 -21.66 -2.57 7.15
CA ASP A 8 -20.38 -2.46 7.85
C ASP A 8 -19.56 -3.73 7.65
N GLU A 9 -18.47 -3.63 6.91
CA GLU A 9 -17.43 -4.67 6.61
C GLU A 9 -17.92 -6.06 6.14
N VAL A 10 -19.22 -6.27 5.96
CA VAL A 10 -19.83 -7.59 5.72
C VAL A 10 -19.41 -8.24 4.40
N LEU A 11 -18.83 -7.48 3.46
CA LEU A 11 -18.42 -8.01 2.14
C LEU A 11 -17.06 -8.72 2.17
N ALA A 12 -16.36 -8.74 3.29
CA ALA A 12 -15.11 -9.49 3.43
C ALA A 12 -15.31 -11.01 3.67
N VAL A 13 -16.54 -11.45 3.90
CA VAL A 13 -16.86 -12.84 4.22
C VAL A 13 -17.55 -13.50 3.02
N GLY A 14 -16.97 -14.60 2.51
CA GLY A 14 -17.50 -15.38 1.41
C GLY A 14 -16.55 -15.48 0.21
N ASP A 15 -16.94 -16.32 -0.76
CA ASP A 15 -16.20 -16.45 -2.03
C ASP A 15 -16.46 -15.26 -2.97
N MET A 16 -15.65 -15.15 -4.03
CA MET A 16 -15.75 -14.06 -5.02
C MET A 16 -17.13 -14.00 -5.71
N GLU A 17 -17.83 -15.13 -5.82
CA GLU A 17 -19.13 -15.18 -6.46
C GLU A 17 -20.22 -14.60 -5.53
N PHE A 18 -20.14 -14.92 -4.25
CA PHE A 18 -21.01 -14.34 -3.22
C PHE A 18 -20.79 -12.83 -3.07
N GLN A 19 -19.53 -12.38 -3.05
CA GLN A 19 -19.21 -10.94 -3.02
C GLN A 19 -19.82 -10.20 -4.21
N LYS A 20 -19.68 -10.72 -5.45
CA LYS A 20 -20.30 -10.14 -6.64
C LYS A 20 -21.84 -10.08 -6.56
N LYS A 21 -22.48 -11.12 -6.03
CA LYS A 21 -23.93 -11.14 -5.83
C LYS A 21 -24.39 -10.09 -4.81
N CYS A 22 -23.66 -9.95 -3.69
CA CYS A 22 -23.94 -8.92 -2.69
C CYS A 22 -23.79 -7.50 -3.26
N ILE A 23 -22.73 -7.25 -4.01
CA ILE A 23 -22.47 -5.97 -4.68
C ILE A 23 -23.60 -5.65 -5.68
N GLY A 24 -23.97 -6.60 -6.52
CA GLY A 24 -25.06 -6.43 -7.48
C GLY A 24 -26.40 -6.12 -6.81
N LYS A 25 -26.70 -6.79 -5.69
CA LYS A 25 -27.94 -6.52 -4.93
C LYS A 25 -27.96 -5.14 -4.28
N MET A 26 -26.81 -4.65 -3.80
CA MET A 26 -26.70 -3.31 -3.23
C MET A 26 -26.92 -2.21 -4.28
N SER A 27 -26.34 -2.37 -5.48
CA SER A 27 -26.60 -1.44 -6.59
C SER A 27 -28.07 -1.45 -6.98
N GLU A 28 -28.71 -2.62 -7.04
CA GLU A 28 -30.15 -2.73 -7.33
C GLU A 28 -31.00 -2.00 -6.28
N VAL A 29 -30.73 -2.18 -4.99
CA VAL A 29 -31.43 -1.51 -3.89
C VAL A 29 -31.26 0.00 -3.93
N SER A 30 -30.07 0.49 -4.24
CA SER A 30 -29.79 1.93 -4.34
C SER A 30 -30.41 2.55 -5.59
N GLU A 31 -30.30 1.91 -6.77
CA GLU A 31 -30.70 2.51 -8.06
C GLU A 31 -32.17 2.30 -8.38
N SER A 32 -32.75 1.14 -8.06
CA SER A 32 -34.14 0.80 -8.41
C SER A 32 -35.13 1.08 -7.29
N GLU A 33 -34.72 0.98 -6.02
CA GLU A 33 -35.62 1.22 -4.89
C GLU A 33 -35.44 2.63 -4.28
N GLY A 34 -34.45 3.43 -4.78
CA GLY A 34 -34.22 4.80 -4.34
C GLY A 34 -33.74 4.94 -2.88
N ARG A 35 -33.16 3.86 -2.31
CA ARG A 35 -32.70 3.84 -0.92
C ARG A 35 -31.30 4.40 -0.77
N THR A 36 -31.01 5.02 0.34
CA THR A 36 -29.66 5.45 0.71
C THR A 36 -28.88 4.27 1.29
N VAL A 37 -27.75 3.93 0.68
CA VAL A 37 -26.84 2.91 1.20
C VAL A 37 -25.61 3.60 1.79
N LEU A 38 -25.37 3.41 3.09
CA LEU A 38 -24.15 3.81 3.79
C LEU A 38 -23.24 2.59 3.88
N PHE A 39 -22.08 2.67 3.21
CA PHE A 39 -21.14 1.58 3.14
C PHE A 39 -19.85 1.93 3.90
N VAL A 40 -19.50 1.11 4.89
CA VAL A 40 -18.26 1.25 5.67
C VAL A 40 -17.34 0.10 5.31
N SER A 41 -16.12 0.41 4.87
CA SER A 41 -15.12 -0.58 4.50
C SER A 41 -13.71 0.00 4.61
N HIS A 42 -12.75 -0.87 4.89
CA HIS A 42 -11.32 -0.58 4.75
C HIS A 42 -10.78 -0.91 3.34
N ASN A 43 -11.58 -1.54 2.46
CA ASN A 43 -11.20 -1.88 1.09
C ASN A 43 -11.54 -0.72 0.14
N MET A 44 -10.53 0.12 -0.17
CA MET A 44 -10.67 1.30 -1.02
C MET A 44 -11.15 0.94 -2.45
N GLY A 45 -10.69 -0.20 -2.99
CA GLY A 45 -11.14 -0.66 -4.31
C GLY A 45 -12.63 -0.94 -4.37
N THR A 46 -13.19 -1.55 -3.32
CA THR A 46 -14.63 -1.78 -3.20
C THR A 46 -15.39 -0.46 -3.07
N LEU A 47 -14.88 0.49 -2.26
CA LEU A 47 -15.49 1.82 -2.09
C LEU A 47 -15.56 2.59 -3.43
N ILE A 48 -14.46 2.62 -4.21
CA ILE A 48 -14.43 3.27 -5.52
C ILE A 48 -15.44 2.65 -6.49
N SER A 49 -15.56 1.33 -6.48
CA SER A 49 -16.44 0.63 -7.42
C SER A 49 -17.93 0.78 -7.11
N LEU A 50 -18.28 0.99 -5.83
CA LEU A 50 -19.67 1.00 -5.36
C LEU A 50 -20.21 2.40 -5.04
N CYS A 51 -19.36 3.29 -4.56
CA CYS A 51 -19.79 4.57 -4.01
C CYS A 51 -19.35 5.73 -4.91
N LYS A 52 -20.29 6.63 -5.20
CA LYS A 52 -20.02 7.90 -5.92
C LYS A 52 -19.58 9.01 -4.96
N HIS A 53 -19.97 8.88 -3.70
CA HIS A 53 -19.80 9.89 -2.65
C HIS A 53 -19.03 9.30 -1.47
N GLY A 54 -18.11 10.07 -0.91
CA GLY A 54 -17.26 9.64 0.21
C GLY A 54 -17.33 10.63 1.38
N ILE A 55 -17.38 10.08 2.59
CA ILE A 55 -17.32 10.83 3.84
C ILE A 55 -16.13 10.30 4.64
N ILE A 56 -15.25 11.20 5.09
CA ILE A 56 -14.17 10.85 6.01
C ILE A 56 -14.56 11.34 7.40
N MET A 57 -14.45 10.44 8.36
CA MET A 57 -14.67 10.75 9.78
C MET A 57 -13.36 10.62 10.56
N GLN A 58 -13.09 11.59 11.43
CA GLN A 58 -11.96 11.56 12.35
C GLN A 58 -12.43 11.99 13.74
N ASN A 59 -12.14 11.21 14.77
CA ASN A 59 -12.54 11.49 16.15
C ASN A 59 -14.03 11.83 16.30
N GLY A 60 -14.90 11.12 15.57
CA GLY A 60 -16.35 11.31 15.63
C GLY A 60 -16.88 12.52 14.85
N THR A 61 -16.04 13.27 14.15
CA THR A 61 -16.42 14.42 13.31
C THR A 61 -16.18 14.14 11.84
N VAL A 62 -17.05 14.71 10.97
CA VAL A 62 -16.87 14.68 9.52
C VAL A 62 -15.80 15.70 9.15
N VAL A 63 -14.68 15.24 8.57
CA VAL A 63 -13.57 16.10 8.12
C VAL A 63 -13.55 16.30 6.61
N TYR A 64 -14.22 15.42 5.87
CA TYR A 64 -14.42 15.55 4.43
C TYR A 64 -15.78 14.98 4.01
N ASN A 65 -16.39 15.60 3.00
CA ASN A 65 -17.65 15.16 2.38
C ASN A 65 -17.65 15.61 0.92
N GLY A 66 -17.59 14.65 -0.04
CA GLY A 66 -17.49 14.99 -1.47
C GLY A 66 -17.38 13.76 -2.36
N SER A 67 -16.71 13.86 -3.51
CA SER A 67 -16.52 12.73 -4.42
C SER A 67 -15.74 11.60 -3.75
N MET A 68 -16.01 10.34 -4.15
CA MET A 68 -15.29 9.18 -3.59
C MET A 68 -13.80 9.23 -3.91
N GLN A 69 -13.42 9.68 -5.11
CA GLN A 69 -12.02 9.78 -5.52
C GLN A 69 -11.26 10.79 -4.64
N ASP A 70 -11.83 11.97 -4.42
CA ASP A 70 -11.20 12.97 -3.54
C ASP A 70 -11.21 12.52 -2.08
N ALA A 71 -12.26 11.81 -1.63
CA ALA A 71 -12.31 11.24 -0.28
C ALA A 71 -11.13 10.27 -0.06
N ILE A 72 -10.88 9.36 -0.99
CA ILE A 72 -9.77 8.42 -0.88
C ILE A 72 -8.44 9.14 -0.93
N SER A 73 -8.26 10.10 -1.84
CA SER A 73 -7.03 10.90 -1.91
C SER A 73 -6.77 11.64 -0.60
N ASN A 74 -7.80 12.29 -0.04
CA ASN A 74 -7.70 12.98 1.23
C ASN A 74 -7.44 12.02 2.41
N TYR A 75 -8.12 10.87 2.45
CA TYR A 75 -7.91 9.86 3.50
C TYR A 75 -6.49 9.30 3.46
N SER A 76 -5.98 8.98 2.27
CA SER A 76 -4.61 8.53 2.07
C SER A 76 -3.60 9.61 2.47
N ALA A 77 -3.83 10.87 2.09
CA ALA A 77 -3.02 12.00 2.50
C ALA A 77 -3.04 12.19 4.03
N MET A 78 -4.19 12.05 4.68
CA MET A 78 -4.31 12.12 6.15
C MET A 78 -3.55 11.00 6.87
N GLN A 79 -3.51 9.81 6.28
CA GLN A 79 -2.69 8.70 6.82
C GLN A 79 -1.20 8.91 6.55
N ALA A 80 -0.87 9.49 5.40
CA ALA A 80 0.51 9.76 4.99
C ALA A 80 1.14 10.97 5.72
N THR A 81 0.37 11.86 6.34
CA THR A 81 0.88 13.01 7.12
C THR A 81 1.80 12.64 8.31
N THR A 82 2.04 11.36 8.54
CA THR A 82 3.08 10.92 9.49
C THR A 82 4.47 10.77 8.85
N GLY A 83 4.68 11.11 7.55
CA GLY A 83 5.99 10.94 6.90
C GLY A 83 6.12 11.43 5.47
N GLU A 84 5.17 12.23 4.92
CA GLU A 84 5.15 12.58 3.49
C GLU A 84 6.37 13.35 2.96
N ASP A 85 7.08 14.09 3.81
CA ASP A 85 8.25 14.89 3.40
C ASP A 85 9.58 14.29 3.85
N SER A 86 9.59 13.19 4.58
CA SER A 86 10.81 12.57 5.07
C SER A 86 10.99 11.17 4.50
N PRO A 87 12.16 10.85 3.91
CA PRO A 87 12.51 9.48 3.53
C PRO A 87 12.83 8.59 4.74
N TYR A 88 12.65 9.08 5.94
CA TYR A 88 13.02 8.46 7.20
C TYR A 88 11.89 8.61 8.22
N LEU A 89 11.57 7.52 8.92
CA LEU A 89 10.64 7.46 10.02
C LEU A 89 11.33 6.84 11.25
N ASP A 90 11.34 7.57 12.36
CA ASP A 90 11.73 7.02 13.66
C ASP A 90 10.67 6.04 14.14
N CYS A 91 11.07 4.80 14.35
CA CYS A 91 10.21 3.71 14.79
C CYS A 91 10.39 3.33 16.26
N SER A 92 11.11 4.10 17.05
CA SER A 92 11.43 3.81 18.46
C SER A 92 10.21 3.58 19.37
N LYS A 93 9.04 4.10 18.97
CA LYS A 93 7.76 3.85 19.67
C LYS A 93 7.23 2.42 19.49
N TYR A 94 7.69 1.69 18.47
CA TYR A 94 7.29 0.31 18.18
C TYR A 94 8.26 -0.64 18.88
N THR A 95 7.95 -0.98 20.13
CA THR A 95 8.78 -1.85 20.96
C THR A 95 7.92 -2.80 21.78
N ASN A 96 8.44 -4.01 22.00
CA ASN A 96 7.94 -5.00 22.94
C ASN A 96 9.14 -5.74 23.58
N PRO A 97 8.93 -6.69 24.51
CA PRO A 97 10.04 -7.37 25.19
C PRO A 97 11.01 -8.14 24.26
N GLU A 98 10.57 -8.55 23.07
CA GLU A 98 11.38 -9.37 22.15
C GLU A 98 12.03 -8.54 21.03
N ILE A 99 11.35 -7.47 20.56
CA ILE A 99 11.78 -6.69 19.40
C ILE A 99 11.52 -5.20 19.61
N SER A 100 12.47 -4.37 19.21
CA SER A 100 12.35 -2.92 19.12
C SER A 100 12.69 -2.47 17.70
N LEU A 101 11.81 -1.69 17.07
CA LEU A 101 12.10 -1.09 15.78
C LEU A 101 12.86 0.21 16.01
N ASN A 102 13.91 0.45 15.21
CA ASN A 102 14.71 1.65 15.29
C ASN A 102 14.23 2.70 14.26
N PHE A 103 14.24 2.33 12.99
CA PHE A 103 13.78 3.22 11.92
C PHE A 103 13.31 2.46 10.69
N LEU A 104 12.44 3.11 9.92
CA LEU A 104 12.10 2.77 8.54
C LEU A 104 12.61 3.88 7.63
N GLN A 105 13.34 3.55 6.57
CA GLN A 105 13.84 4.52 5.62
C GLN A 105 13.74 4.05 4.17
N ILE A 106 13.67 5.04 3.27
CA ILE A 106 13.72 4.84 1.83
C ILE A 106 14.96 5.54 1.29
N LYS A 107 15.73 4.85 0.45
CA LYS A 107 16.99 5.34 -0.11
C LYS A 107 17.23 4.84 -1.53
N GLY A 108 18.08 5.54 -2.25
CA GLY A 108 18.60 5.11 -3.56
C GLY A 108 19.70 4.05 -3.45
N GLN A 109 20.15 3.55 -4.58
CA GLN A 109 21.31 2.62 -4.65
C GLN A 109 22.63 3.26 -4.18
N ASP A 110 22.72 4.58 -4.23
CA ASP A 110 23.84 5.37 -3.69
C ASP A 110 23.82 5.51 -2.16
N ASN A 111 22.88 4.80 -1.49
CA ASN A 111 22.61 4.88 -0.05
C ASN A 111 22.16 6.27 0.45
N LYS A 112 21.81 7.20 -0.43
CA LYS A 112 21.25 8.48 -0.01
C LYS A 112 19.76 8.35 0.24
N GLN A 113 19.31 8.86 1.37
CA GLN A 113 17.90 8.99 1.70
C GLN A 113 17.21 9.93 0.71
N SER A 114 16.09 9.49 0.16
CA SER A 114 15.24 10.28 -0.73
C SER A 114 13.81 9.76 -0.67
N ASN A 115 12.86 10.65 -0.87
CA ASN A 115 11.47 10.29 -1.13
C ASN A 115 11.06 10.57 -2.58
N ASN A 116 12.03 10.98 -3.44
CA ASN A 116 11.80 11.20 -4.86
C ASN A 116 12.84 10.42 -5.67
N PHE A 117 12.38 9.58 -6.57
CA PHE A 117 13.20 8.73 -7.41
C PHE A 117 12.81 8.86 -8.87
N LEU A 118 13.77 8.66 -9.75
CA LEU A 118 13.50 8.53 -11.19
C LEU A 118 13.01 7.11 -11.50
N SER A 119 12.19 6.97 -12.52
CA SER A 119 11.63 5.66 -12.93
C SER A 119 12.70 4.63 -13.34
N ASP A 120 13.90 5.09 -13.74
CA ASP A 120 15.07 4.27 -14.08
C ASP A 120 15.95 3.93 -12.87
N SER A 121 15.58 4.38 -11.69
CA SER A 121 16.33 4.17 -10.46
C SER A 121 15.66 3.13 -9.58
N ALA A 122 16.46 2.29 -8.92
CA ALA A 122 15.93 1.36 -7.92
C ALA A 122 15.73 2.06 -6.57
N VAL A 123 14.68 1.62 -5.87
CA VAL A 123 14.31 2.10 -4.54
C VAL A 123 14.63 1.03 -3.52
N LEU A 124 15.33 1.38 -2.45
CA LEU A 124 15.62 0.51 -1.31
C LEU A 124 14.78 0.93 -0.13
N VAL A 125 13.98 -0.01 0.41
CA VAL A 125 13.21 0.15 1.64
C VAL A 125 13.92 -0.64 2.73
N GLU A 126 14.33 0.04 3.80
CA GLU A 126 15.08 -0.57 4.90
C GLU A 126 14.33 -0.37 6.21
N LEU A 127 13.99 -1.49 6.88
CA LEU A 127 13.57 -1.52 8.27
C LEU A 127 14.73 -1.97 9.15
N ASN A 128 15.16 -1.13 10.09
CA ASN A 128 16.17 -1.48 11.08
C ASN A 128 15.50 -1.78 12.44
N TYR A 129 15.93 -2.85 13.07
CA TYR A 129 15.37 -3.32 14.34
C TYR A 129 16.38 -4.08 15.18
N GLN A 130 16.10 -4.21 16.47
CA GLN A 130 16.90 -4.94 17.45
C GLN A 130 16.07 -6.05 18.08
N LEU A 131 16.66 -7.23 18.21
CA LEU A 131 16.09 -8.36 18.94
C LEU A 131 16.77 -8.49 20.29
N SER A 132 15.99 -8.53 21.37
CA SER A 132 16.47 -8.68 22.75
C SER A 132 16.74 -10.14 23.10
N SER A 133 16.21 -11.09 22.32
CA SER A 133 16.39 -12.53 22.49
C SER A 133 16.29 -13.22 21.12
N THR A 134 16.52 -14.52 21.07
CA THR A 134 16.24 -15.33 19.87
C THR A 134 14.74 -15.39 19.62
N VAL A 135 14.31 -14.98 18.42
CA VAL A 135 12.91 -14.95 18.00
C VAL A 135 12.68 -15.95 16.87
N ASN A 136 11.65 -16.79 17.03
CA ASN A 136 11.24 -17.75 16.03
C ASN A 136 10.10 -17.18 15.19
N ASN A 137 10.05 -17.58 13.90
CA ASN A 137 8.96 -17.23 12.97
C ASN A 137 8.72 -15.74 12.81
N LEU A 138 9.70 -14.88 13.08
CA LEU A 138 9.58 -13.45 12.84
C LEU A 138 9.49 -13.17 11.35
N ARG A 139 8.49 -12.39 10.95
CA ARG A 139 8.25 -12.00 9.57
C ARG A 139 8.11 -10.48 9.48
N ILE A 140 8.90 -9.88 8.59
CA ILE A 140 8.76 -8.50 8.17
C ILE A 140 8.03 -8.52 6.82
N ILE A 141 6.84 -7.95 6.79
CA ILE A 141 6.00 -7.86 5.60
C ILE A 141 6.07 -6.43 5.09
N ILE A 142 6.26 -6.27 3.79
CA ILE A 142 6.21 -4.99 3.11
C ILE A 142 5.17 -5.08 2.01
N ALA A 143 4.13 -4.25 2.12
CA ALA A 143 3.17 -4.00 1.06
C ALA A 143 3.49 -2.68 0.37
N LEU A 144 3.48 -2.67 -0.96
CA LEU A 144 3.51 -1.46 -1.76
C LEU A 144 2.09 -1.13 -2.22
N LYS A 145 1.68 0.09 -1.96
CA LYS A 145 0.34 0.58 -2.31
C LYS A 145 0.42 1.85 -3.15
N THR A 146 -0.59 2.07 -3.97
CA THR A 146 -0.83 3.41 -4.53
C THR A 146 -1.35 4.35 -3.45
N ILE A 147 -1.36 5.66 -3.72
CA ILE A 147 -1.92 6.65 -2.79
C ILE A 147 -3.43 6.43 -2.57
N GLU A 148 -4.12 5.81 -3.53
CA GLU A 148 -5.53 5.44 -3.43
C GLU A 148 -5.75 4.17 -2.58
N GLY A 149 -4.67 3.55 -2.06
CA GLY A 149 -4.72 2.37 -1.19
C GLY A 149 -4.79 1.03 -1.93
N PHE A 150 -4.62 0.99 -3.25
CA PHE A 150 -4.56 -0.28 -3.98
C PHE A 150 -3.23 -0.99 -3.74
N ASN A 151 -3.28 -2.24 -3.30
CA ASN A 151 -2.10 -3.08 -3.20
C ASN A 151 -1.53 -3.36 -4.60
N ILE A 152 -0.25 -3.05 -4.78
CA ILE A 152 0.51 -3.39 -5.99
C ILE A 152 1.16 -4.75 -5.81
N PHE A 153 1.82 -4.95 -4.67
CA PHE A 153 2.31 -6.24 -4.22
C PHE A 153 2.47 -6.25 -2.70
N GLU A 154 2.57 -7.46 -2.16
CA GLU A 154 3.00 -7.73 -0.79
C GLU A 154 4.10 -8.79 -0.82
N THR A 155 5.11 -8.62 0.01
CA THR A 155 6.24 -9.56 0.12
C THR A 155 6.73 -9.61 1.56
N ALA A 156 7.46 -10.67 1.90
CA ALA A 156 8.00 -10.85 3.22
C ALA A 156 9.46 -11.35 3.16
N ASP A 157 10.23 -11.04 4.17
CA ASP A 157 11.65 -11.36 4.25
C ASP A 157 11.97 -12.81 4.69
N VAL A 158 10.96 -13.64 4.92
CA VAL A 158 11.11 -15.04 5.37
C VAL A 158 11.96 -15.89 4.44
N LEU A 159 11.95 -15.62 3.13
CA LEU A 159 12.76 -16.35 2.15
C LEU A 159 14.26 -16.06 2.30
N ALA A 160 14.59 -14.83 2.71
CA ALA A 160 15.99 -14.41 2.93
C ALA A 160 16.51 -14.82 4.32
N ALA A 161 15.63 -14.85 5.33
CA ALA A 161 15.99 -15.13 6.72
C ALA A 161 16.20 -16.61 7.04
N GLY A 162 15.92 -17.54 6.12
CA GLY A 162 15.89 -18.98 6.39
C GLY A 162 14.87 -19.29 7.50
N ARG A 163 14.52 -20.50 7.78
CA ARG A 163 13.50 -21.01 8.75
C ARG A 163 12.88 -20.04 9.79
N GLY A 164 12.94 -18.71 9.57
CA GLY A 164 12.32 -17.70 10.41
C GLY A 164 12.92 -17.53 11.81
N VAL A 165 14.04 -18.15 12.12
CA VAL A 165 14.75 -18.02 13.42
C VAL A 165 15.80 -16.92 13.30
N ARG A 166 15.72 -15.91 14.16
CA ARG A 166 16.72 -14.83 14.24
C ARG A 166 17.29 -14.77 15.66
N GLN A 167 18.62 -14.76 15.73
CA GLN A 167 19.33 -14.62 17.01
C GLN A 167 19.17 -13.22 17.58
N GLN A 168 19.50 -13.07 18.87
CA GLN A 168 19.63 -11.74 19.48
C GLN A 168 20.63 -10.88 18.70
N GLY A 169 20.31 -9.59 18.47
CA GLY A 169 21.18 -8.66 17.76
C GLY A 169 20.43 -7.57 17.00
N CYS A 170 21.18 -6.74 16.28
CA CYS A 170 20.65 -5.70 15.41
C CYS A 170 20.58 -6.18 13.96
N PHE A 171 19.50 -5.87 13.28
CA PHE A 171 19.21 -6.32 11.92
C PHE A 171 18.68 -5.18 11.06
N SER A 172 18.90 -5.31 9.75
CA SER A 172 18.21 -4.53 8.72
C SER A 172 17.58 -5.49 7.70
N SER A 173 16.26 -5.42 7.55
CA SER A 173 15.57 -6.05 6.42
C SER A 173 15.45 -5.05 5.29
N ILE A 174 16.03 -5.36 4.12
CA ILE A 174 16.10 -4.45 2.97
C ILE A 174 15.37 -5.08 1.78
N LEU A 175 14.32 -4.40 1.33
CA LEU A 175 13.62 -4.71 0.07
C LEU A 175 14.16 -3.81 -1.03
N LYS A 176 14.54 -4.39 -2.17
CA LYS A 176 14.90 -3.66 -3.38
C LYS A 176 13.77 -3.72 -4.39
N ILE A 177 13.18 -2.57 -4.70
CA ILE A 177 12.25 -2.39 -5.82
C ILE A 177 13.11 -2.05 -7.05
N PRO A 178 13.07 -2.86 -8.13
CA PRO A 178 13.92 -2.65 -9.29
C PRO A 178 13.65 -1.34 -10.03
N ALA A 179 14.64 -0.82 -10.75
CA ALA A 179 14.43 0.22 -11.74
C ALA A 179 13.41 -0.22 -12.80
N HIS A 180 12.68 0.70 -13.37
CA HIS A 180 11.64 0.47 -14.39
C HIS A 180 10.52 -0.50 -13.93
N PHE A 181 10.31 -0.66 -12.63
CA PHE A 181 9.22 -1.48 -12.12
C PHE A 181 7.94 -0.67 -11.89
N LEU A 182 8.10 0.53 -11.32
CA LEU A 182 6.99 1.43 -11.02
C LEU A 182 6.81 2.50 -12.11
N ASN A 183 5.57 2.83 -12.39
CA ASN A 183 5.23 3.98 -13.21
C ASN A 183 5.38 5.28 -12.42
N VAL A 184 5.31 6.42 -13.10
CA VAL A 184 5.29 7.75 -12.46
C VAL A 184 4.06 7.86 -11.55
N GLY A 185 4.27 8.26 -10.31
CA GLY A 185 3.20 8.37 -9.32
C GLY A 185 3.71 8.44 -7.89
N LYS A 186 2.74 8.56 -6.98
CA LYS A 186 2.98 8.51 -5.53
C LYS A 186 2.65 7.12 -5.01
N TYR A 187 3.49 6.64 -4.10
CA TYR A 187 3.40 5.29 -3.54
C TYR A 187 3.56 5.32 -2.03
N ILE A 188 2.98 4.33 -1.38
CA ILE A 188 3.06 4.14 0.07
C ILE A 188 3.63 2.76 0.34
N ILE A 189 4.68 2.70 1.14
CA ILE A 189 5.17 1.49 1.78
C ILE A 189 4.39 1.30 3.09
N GLU A 190 3.80 0.14 3.27
CA GLU A 190 3.25 -0.29 4.54
C GLU A 190 4.07 -1.46 5.07
N VAL A 191 4.58 -1.32 6.30
CA VAL A 191 5.35 -2.35 6.96
C VAL A 191 4.53 -2.95 8.09
N THR A 192 4.47 -4.27 8.13
CA THR A 192 3.87 -5.06 9.21
C THR A 192 4.92 -6.03 9.75
N VAL A 193 4.96 -6.19 11.05
CA VAL A 193 5.83 -7.16 11.74
C VAL A 193 4.95 -8.15 12.48
N ASP A 194 5.05 -9.43 12.15
CA ASP A 194 4.24 -10.46 12.77
C ASP A 194 4.99 -11.76 13.05
N LYS A 195 4.30 -12.68 13.71
CA LYS A 195 4.66 -14.08 13.87
C LYS A 195 3.50 -14.91 13.35
N PRO A 196 3.64 -15.60 12.20
CA PRO A 196 2.56 -16.42 11.63
C PRO A 196 1.96 -17.40 12.65
N GLY A 197 0.65 -17.36 12.80
CA GLY A 197 -0.10 -18.22 13.73
C GLY A 197 -0.14 -17.76 15.19
N GLU A 198 0.54 -16.67 15.55
CA GLU A 198 0.52 -16.08 16.89
C GLU A 198 -0.21 -14.73 16.87
N LYS A 199 0.50 -13.66 16.61
CA LYS A 199 0.00 -12.29 16.72
C LYS A 199 0.76 -11.35 15.80
N GLU A 200 0.03 -10.37 15.25
CA GLU A 200 0.66 -9.15 14.72
C GLU A 200 1.33 -8.39 15.86
N LEU A 201 2.62 -8.12 15.71
CA LEU A 201 3.42 -7.41 16.72
C LEU A 201 3.31 -5.90 16.50
N PHE A 202 3.51 -5.47 15.27
CA PHE A 202 3.37 -4.06 14.84
C PHE A 202 2.80 -4.03 13.44
N GLY A 203 1.73 -3.25 13.24
CA GLY A 203 1.07 -3.09 11.94
C GLY A 203 0.98 -1.66 11.48
N SER A 204 0.77 -1.51 10.16
CA SER A 204 0.48 -0.23 9.49
C SER A 204 1.50 0.88 9.74
N ILE A 205 2.80 0.56 9.65
CA ILE A 205 3.87 1.56 9.64
C ILE A 205 4.02 2.05 8.21
N LEU A 206 3.68 3.32 7.96
CA LEU A 206 3.56 3.88 6.63
C LEU A 206 4.70 4.85 6.32
N LEU A 207 5.21 4.80 5.07
CA LEU A 207 6.20 5.75 4.57
C LEU A 207 5.98 5.97 3.07
N GLY A 208 5.86 7.24 2.64
CA GLY A 208 5.55 7.62 1.27
C GLY A 208 6.79 7.94 0.44
N PHE A 209 6.68 7.74 -0.89
CA PHE A 209 7.68 8.19 -1.86
C PHE A 209 7.05 8.44 -3.24
N ASN A 210 7.80 9.12 -4.10
CA ASN A 210 7.38 9.50 -5.44
C ASN A 210 8.31 8.91 -6.48
N ILE A 211 7.73 8.46 -7.59
CA ILE A 211 8.47 8.15 -8.82
C ILE A 211 8.19 9.27 -9.83
N THR A 212 9.24 9.82 -10.41
CA THR A 212 9.20 10.87 -11.43
C THR A 212 9.86 10.39 -12.71
N GLU A 213 9.51 10.99 -13.85
CA GLU A 213 10.19 10.73 -15.13
C GLU A 213 11.47 11.53 -15.24
N LEU A 214 12.49 10.95 -15.89
CA LEU A 214 13.54 11.72 -16.52
C LEU A 214 12.88 12.57 -17.63
N MET A 215 13.05 13.90 -17.54
CA MET A 215 12.73 14.78 -18.67
C MET A 215 13.75 14.55 -19.80
N GLU A 216 13.73 13.40 -20.43
CA GLU A 216 14.32 13.26 -21.74
C GLU A 216 13.32 13.80 -22.76
N CYS A 217 13.62 15.01 -23.24
CA CYS A 217 13.04 15.59 -24.43
C CYS A 217 13.50 14.74 -25.64
N GLN A 218 12.91 13.55 -25.81
CA GLN A 218 13.08 12.82 -27.07
C GLN A 218 12.17 13.48 -28.10
N ILE A 219 12.82 14.29 -28.92
CA ILE A 219 12.27 14.94 -30.08
C ILE A 219 11.57 13.86 -30.95
N GLY A 220 10.25 13.91 -31.01
CA GLY A 220 9.47 13.36 -32.10
C GLY A 220 8.69 12.07 -31.93
N ILE A 221 8.65 11.42 -30.74
CA ILE A 221 7.73 10.32 -30.46
C ILE A 221 6.90 10.67 -29.25
N THR A 222 5.63 11.01 -29.48
CA THR A 222 4.64 11.14 -28.42
C THR A 222 4.36 9.73 -27.90
N MET A 223 5.20 9.22 -27.02
CA MET A 223 4.84 8.01 -26.27
C MET A 223 3.71 8.41 -25.32
N SER A 224 2.51 7.90 -25.58
CA SER A 224 1.44 7.90 -24.59
C SER A 224 2.00 7.29 -23.32
N ARG A 225 1.84 7.98 -22.17
CA ARG A 225 2.26 7.43 -20.88
C ARG A 225 1.72 6.02 -20.73
N PRO A 226 2.54 5.04 -20.34
CA PRO A 226 2.06 3.69 -20.12
C PRO A 226 0.90 3.73 -19.12
N MET A 227 -0.23 3.13 -19.50
CA MET A 227 -1.38 3.00 -18.61
C MET A 227 -1.10 1.84 -17.65
N GLY A 228 -1.16 2.10 -16.35
CA GLY A 228 -0.96 1.10 -15.32
C GLY A 228 -0.07 1.58 -14.18
N VAL A 229 -0.15 0.89 -13.04
CA VAL A 229 0.60 1.23 -11.83
C VAL A 229 2.05 0.72 -11.93
N ILE A 230 2.24 -0.41 -12.60
CA ILE A 230 3.57 -0.98 -12.86
C ILE A 230 3.90 -0.86 -14.35
N HIS A 231 5.18 -0.64 -14.64
CA HIS A 231 5.71 -0.54 -16.00
C HIS A 231 7.02 -1.33 -16.12
N PRO A 232 6.97 -2.67 -15.94
CA PRO A 232 8.16 -3.49 -16.00
C PRO A 232 8.72 -3.49 -17.43
N LYS A 233 10.04 -3.41 -17.55
CA LYS A 233 10.74 -3.58 -18.82
C LYS A 233 10.70 -5.06 -19.20
N LEU A 234 9.87 -5.40 -20.19
CA LEU A 234 9.69 -6.77 -20.67
C LEU A 234 10.39 -6.95 -22.03
N ASP A 235 10.89 -8.15 -22.30
CA ASP A 235 11.52 -8.50 -23.57
C ASP A 235 10.45 -8.88 -24.60
N TRP A 236 10.55 -8.31 -25.80
CA TRP A 236 9.67 -8.60 -26.93
C TRP A 236 10.47 -9.27 -28.06
N GLN A 237 9.88 -10.28 -28.67
CA GLN A 237 10.38 -10.87 -29.91
C GLN A 237 9.40 -10.58 -31.04
N ILE A 238 9.90 -10.01 -32.14
CA ILE A 238 9.11 -9.78 -33.35
C ILE A 238 9.52 -10.86 -34.36
N ILE A 239 8.56 -11.73 -34.70
CA ILE A 239 8.77 -12.80 -35.68
C ILE A 239 7.93 -12.47 -36.93
N GLN A 240 8.59 -12.31 -38.06
CA GLN A 240 7.90 -12.17 -39.36
C GLN A 240 7.58 -13.57 -39.86
N ASN A 241 6.30 -13.94 -39.89
CA ASN A 241 5.84 -15.17 -40.53
C ASN A 241 5.80 -14.97 -42.02
N GLN A 242 6.42 -15.88 -42.78
CA GLN A 242 6.39 -15.91 -44.27
C GLN A 242 5.07 -16.51 -44.75
#